data_36ab2eb9241fc0e2602aca58dae34f5f
#
_entry.id   36ab2eb9241fc0e2602aca58dae34f5f
#
_cell.length_a   1.000
_cell.length_b   1.000
_cell.length_c   1.000
_cell.angle_alpha   90.00
_cell.angle_beta   90.00
_cell.angle_gamma   90.00
#
_symmetry.space_group_name_H-M   'P 1'
#
loop_
_entity.id
_entity.type
_entity.pdbx_description
1 polymer ?
#
loop_
_entity_poly.entity_id
_entity_poly.type
_entity_poly.pdbx_seq_one_letter_code
_entity_poly.pdbx_strand_id
1 'polypeptide(L)'
;MARTKESVVTQSFRQAMAWLHTWFGLVLGFVLMAAFFFGALSVFDREIDRWSIPATRFEPQPMPSYEKILRPAFERMQPLPAAVEAMAPRVDGPMPQRFDTVGSWSAYTTHRDPVLELFAGYVVPNAKDPDEQVWAYATIDPRDGTSLPDDRLKVGSGFFYPMHYSLTLDWKNLGFWIVGLSALAMLAALVSGVVMHRK
;
A
#
# COMPACT_ATOMS: atom_id res chain seq x y z
N MET A 1 -16.44 52.06 30.73
CA MET A 1 -16.67 50.60 31.01
C MET A 1 -15.36 49.85 30.68
N ALA A 2 -14.57 49.50 31.67
CA ALA A 2 -13.32 48.78 31.47
C ALA A 2 -13.64 47.30 31.13
N ARG A 3 -13.35 46.88 29.93
CA ARG A 3 -13.32 45.43 29.57
C ARG A 3 -12.32 44.77 30.49
N THR A 4 -12.78 43.84 31.30
CA THR A 4 -11.88 43.07 32.19
C THR A 4 -10.87 42.30 31.37
N LYS A 5 -9.63 42.17 31.84
CA LYS A 5 -8.55 41.42 31.17
C LYS A 5 -8.99 39.98 30.80
N GLU A 6 -9.81 39.35 31.62
CA GLU A 6 -10.37 38.01 31.35
C GLU A 6 -11.25 37.97 30.10
N SER A 7 -12.06 38.98 29.83
CA SER A 7 -12.92 39.03 28.64
C SER A 7 -12.10 39.15 27.34
N VAL A 8 -10.96 39.82 27.39
CA VAL A 8 -10.05 40.02 26.23
C VAL A 8 -9.31 38.71 25.94
N VAL A 9 -8.81 37.98 26.96
CA VAL A 9 -8.14 36.72 26.79
C VAL A 9 -9.08 35.67 26.22
N THR A 10 -10.29 35.56 26.72
CA THR A 10 -11.31 34.62 26.21
C THR A 10 -11.69 34.91 24.76
N GLN A 11 -11.81 36.16 24.38
CA GLN A 11 -12.10 36.55 23.00
C GLN A 11 -10.94 36.21 22.06
N SER A 12 -9.70 36.50 22.46
CA SER A 12 -8.49 36.17 21.71
C SER A 12 -8.33 34.65 21.50
N PHE A 13 -8.60 33.86 22.54
CA PHE A 13 -8.56 32.41 22.46
C PHE A 13 -9.60 31.85 21.48
N ARG A 14 -10.84 32.33 21.53
CA ARG A 14 -11.89 31.89 20.61
C ARG A 14 -11.57 32.28 19.15
N GLN A 15 -10.98 33.44 18.91
CA GLN A 15 -10.54 33.82 17.58
C GLN A 15 -9.42 32.94 17.06
N ALA A 16 -8.44 32.57 17.90
CA ALA A 16 -7.38 31.61 17.54
C ALA A 16 -7.96 30.22 17.21
N MET A 17 -8.92 29.72 17.99
CA MET A 17 -9.58 28.46 17.72
C MET A 17 -10.40 28.48 16.42
N ALA A 18 -11.09 29.57 16.13
CA ALA A 18 -11.82 29.75 14.87
C ALA A 18 -10.87 29.76 13.67
N TRP A 19 -9.74 30.41 13.78
CA TRP A 19 -8.70 30.45 12.75
C TRP A 19 -8.13 29.03 12.51
N LEU A 20 -7.74 28.31 13.55
CA LEU A 20 -7.25 26.93 13.48
C LEU A 20 -8.29 26.01 12.84
N HIS A 21 -9.52 26.09 13.30
CA HIS A 21 -10.61 25.25 12.76
C HIS A 21 -10.82 25.49 11.27
N THR A 22 -10.81 26.75 10.83
CA THR A 22 -10.99 27.09 9.41
C THR A 22 -9.85 26.55 8.56
N TRP A 23 -8.61 26.80 8.93
CA TRP A 23 -7.47 26.39 8.13
C TRP A 23 -7.23 24.87 8.17
N PHE A 24 -7.36 24.23 9.32
CA PHE A 24 -7.28 22.78 9.42
C PHE A 24 -8.42 22.09 8.67
N GLY A 25 -9.63 22.62 8.80
CA GLY A 25 -10.78 22.11 8.07
C GLY A 25 -10.64 22.26 6.56
N LEU A 26 -10.13 23.39 6.07
CA LEU A 26 -9.98 23.65 4.65
C LEU A 26 -8.80 22.84 4.02
N VAL A 27 -7.60 23.02 4.56
CA VAL A 27 -6.38 22.47 3.95
C VAL A 27 -6.29 20.96 4.20
N LEU A 28 -6.39 20.55 5.46
CA LEU A 28 -6.23 19.15 5.83
C LEU A 28 -7.49 18.33 5.54
N GLY A 29 -8.66 18.98 5.56
CA GLY A 29 -9.91 18.36 5.15
C GLY A 29 -9.89 17.90 3.70
N PHE A 30 -9.24 18.66 2.80
CA PHE A 30 -9.08 18.25 1.41
C PHE A 30 -8.20 16.99 1.27
N VAL A 31 -7.09 16.94 2.02
CA VAL A 31 -6.23 15.73 2.07
C VAL A 31 -7.00 14.52 2.58
N LEU A 32 -7.74 14.69 3.68
CA LEU A 32 -8.53 13.61 4.26
C LEU A 32 -9.70 13.19 3.36
N MET A 33 -10.32 14.13 2.65
CA MET A 33 -11.36 13.80 1.67
C MET A 33 -10.81 12.89 0.57
N ALA A 34 -9.63 13.19 0.04
CA ALA A 34 -8.96 12.33 -0.94
C ALA A 34 -8.64 10.96 -0.34
N ALA A 35 -8.03 10.92 0.86
CA ALA A 35 -7.72 9.67 1.55
C ALA A 35 -8.97 8.82 1.80
N PHE A 36 -10.06 9.39 2.30
CA PHE A 36 -11.31 8.66 2.53
C PHE A 36 -11.98 8.19 1.24
N PHE A 37 -11.95 9.01 0.19
CA PHE A 37 -12.48 8.61 -1.11
C PHE A 37 -11.76 7.38 -1.66
N PHE A 38 -10.44 7.38 -1.65
CA PHE A 38 -9.66 6.23 -2.10
C PHE A 38 -9.75 5.05 -1.13
N GLY A 39 -9.92 5.32 0.18
CA GLY A 39 -10.21 4.30 1.18
C GLY A 39 -11.55 3.60 0.95
N ALA A 40 -12.58 4.33 0.55
CA ALA A 40 -13.87 3.74 0.17
C ALA A 40 -13.75 2.88 -1.10
N LEU A 41 -12.95 3.32 -2.08
CA LEU A 41 -12.69 2.54 -3.29
C LEU A 41 -11.83 1.30 -3.00
N SER A 42 -10.90 1.35 -2.04
CA SER A 42 -10.06 0.22 -1.67
C SER A 42 -10.82 -0.94 -1.03
N VAL A 43 -12.06 -0.72 -0.57
CA VAL A 43 -12.94 -1.81 -0.13
C VAL A 43 -13.30 -2.75 -1.27
N PHE A 44 -13.29 -2.23 -2.51
CA PHE A 44 -13.60 -2.94 -3.74
C PHE A 44 -12.35 -3.17 -4.61
N ASP A 45 -11.16 -3.11 -4.02
CA ASP A 45 -9.89 -3.20 -4.74
C ASP A 45 -9.80 -4.46 -5.62
N ARG A 46 -10.22 -5.61 -5.09
CA ARG A 46 -10.17 -6.90 -5.77
C ARG A 46 -11.18 -7.02 -6.89
N GLU A 47 -12.39 -6.54 -6.68
CA GLU A 47 -13.41 -6.48 -7.71
C GLU A 47 -12.98 -5.60 -8.88
N ILE A 48 -12.34 -4.49 -8.57
CA ILE A 48 -11.78 -3.57 -9.56
C ILE A 48 -10.58 -4.21 -10.27
N ASP A 49 -9.68 -4.88 -9.55
CA ASP A 49 -8.56 -5.61 -10.14
C ASP A 49 -9.04 -6.73 -11.07
N ARG A 50 -10.02 -7.54 -10.66
CA ARG A 50 -10.65 -8.55 -11.52
C ARG A 50 -11.37 -7.94 -12.72
N TRP A 51 -11.93 -6.76 -12.58
CA TRP A 51 -12.53 -6.04 -13.70
C TRP A 51 -11.47 -5.56 -14.68
N SER A 52 -10.33 -5.07 -14.19
CA SER A 52 -9.22 -4.57 -15.02
C SER A 52 -8.43 -5.70 -15.69
N ILE A 53 -8.36 -6.89 -15.08
CA ILE A 53 -7.62 -8.06 -15.60
C ILE A 53 -8.60 -9.19 -15.94
N PRO A 54 -9.16 -9.23 -17.18
CA PRO A 54 -10.16 -10.23 -17.57
C PRO A 54 -9.73 -11.69 -17.38
N ALA A 55 -8.43 -11.98 -17.47
CA ALA A 55 -7.86 -13.32 -17.27
C ALA A 55 -8.10 -13.88 -15.86
N THR A 56 -8.42 -13.02 -14.88
CA THR A 56 -8.68 -13.43 -13.48
C THR A 56 -10.17 -13.69 -13.20
N ARG A 57 -11.06 -13.53 -14.20
CA ARG A 57 -12.52 -13.63 -14.05
C ARG A 57 -13.02 -15.07 -14.14
N PHE A 58 -12.59 -15.92 -13.25
CA PHE A 58 -13.13 -17.28 -13.14
C PHE A 58 -13.60 -17.54 -11.70
N GLU A 59 -14.42 -18.56 -11.52
CA GLU A 59 -14.91 -18.96 -10.21
C GLU A 59 -13.80 -19.59 -9.39
N PRO A 60 -13.75 -19.34 -8.06
CA PRO A 60 -12.81 -19.99 -7.17
C PRO A 60 -12.88 -21.51 -7.26
N GLN A 61 -11.75 -22.14 -7.39
CA GLN A 61 -11.66 -23.61 -7.46
C GLN A 61 -10.57 -24.11 -6.52
N PRO A 62 -10.72 -25.31 -5.94
CA PRO A 62 -9.67 -25.92 -5.15
C PRO A 62 -8.42 -26.13 -6.02
N MET A 63 -7.27 -25.78 -5.50
CA MET A 63 -6.01 -26.09 -6.15
C MET A 63 -5.80 -27.61 -6.19
N PRO A 64 -5.49 -28.21 -7.34
CA PRO A 64 -5.36 -29.67 -7.47
C PRO A 64 -4.26 -30.26 -6.58
N SER A 65 -3.06 -29.73 -6.63
CA SER A 65 -1.97 -30.11 -5.75
C SER A 65 -0.79 -29.14 -5.85
N TYR A 66 0.00 -29.08 -4.77
CA TYR A 66 1.24 -28.31 -4.74
C TYR A 66 2.22 -28.76 -5.85
N GLU A 67 2.46 -30.07 -5.96
CA GLU A 67 3.43 -30.64 -6.91
C GLU A 67 3.09 -30.34 -8.36
N LYS A 68 1.80 -30.34 -8.69
CA LYS A 68 1.36 -30.09 -10.07
C LYS A 68 1.32 -28.62 -10.44
N ILE A 69 0.98 -27.75 -9.49
CA ILE A 69 0.67 -26.33 -9.76
C ILE A 69 1.77 -25.41 -9.24
N LEU A 70 2.08 -25.45 -7.95
CA LEU A 70 2.99 -24.47 -7.33
C LEU A 70 4.45 -24.76 -7.68
N ARG A 71 4.91 -26.00 -7.57
CA ARG A 71 6.31 -26.33 -7.85
C ARG A 71 6.76 -25.91 -9.25
N PRO A 72 6.06 -26.25 -10.35
CA PRO A 72 6.44 -25.81 -11.68
C PRO A 72 6.35 -24.30 -11.87
N ALA A 73 5.44 -23.63 -11.15
CA ALA A 73 5.34 -22.19 -11.19
C ALA A 73 6.57 -21.52 -10.53
N PHE A 74 6.97 -21.97 -9.33
CA PHE A 74 8.19 -21.48 -8.67
C PHE A 74 9.46 -21.72 -9.50
N GLU A 75 9.58 -22.86 -10.15
CA GLU A 75 10.73 -23.19 -11.02
C GLU A 75 10.86 -22.23 -12.23
N ARG A 76 9.74 -21.65 -12.68
CA ARG A 76 9.72 -20.68 -13.79
C ARG A 76 9.91 -19.24 -13.33
N MET A 77 9.67 -18.94 -12.06
CA MET A 77 9.80 -17.57 -11.54
C MET A 77 11.24 -17.09 -11.57
N GLN A 78 11.40 -15.83 -11.85
CA GLN A 78 12.67 -15.14 -11.72
C GLN A 78 12.41 -13.69 -11.25
N PRO A 79 13.31 -13.10 -10.48
CA PRO A 79 13.21 -11.69 -10.11
C PRO A 79 13.15 -10.79 -11.34
N LEU A 80 12.44 -9.68 -11.21
CA LEU A 80 12.39 -8.68 -12.26
C LEU A 80 13.77 -8.04 -12.48
N PRO A 81 14.16 -7.71 -13.70
CA PRO A 81 15.44 -7.07 -14.00
C PRO A 81 15.72 -5.83 -13.14
N ALA A 82 14.71 -4.97 -12.93
CA ALA A 82 14.84 -3.79 -12.08
C ALA A 82 15.13 -4.12 -10.61
N ALA A 83 14.59 -5.22 -10.08
CA ALA A 83 14.87 -5.67 -8.72
C ALA A 83 16.31 -6.20 -8.60
N VAL A 84 16.77 -6.93 -9.62
CA VAL A 84 18.15 -7.42 -9.73
C VAL A 84 19.13 -6.25 -9.81
N GLU A 85 18.86 -5.27 -10.65
CA GLU A 85 19.68 -4.05 -10.78
C GLU A 85 19.77 -3.28 -9.47
N ALA A 86 18.67 -3.16 -8.73
CA ALA A 86 18.65 -2.50 -7.43
C ALA A 86 19.48 -3.22 -6.37
N MET A 87 19.72 -4.53 -6.53
CA MET A 87 20.57 -5.34 -5.65
C MET A 87 22.05 -5.24 -6.01
N ALA A 88 22.40 -4.97 -7.26
CA ALA A 88 23.77 -4.97 -7.75
C ALA A 88 24.78 -4.19 -6.87
N PRO A 89 24.45 -3.02 -6.30
CA PRO A 89 25.38 -2.29 -5.41
C PRO A 89 25.71 -3.00 -4.09
N ARG A 90 24.96 -4.03 -3.74
CA ARG A 90 25.08 -4.77 -2.47
C ARG A 90 25.77 -6.14 -2.64
N VAL A 91 26.20 -6.44 -3.83
CA VAL A 91 26.82 -7.72 -4.19
C VAL A 91 28.27 -7.50 -4.59
N ASP A 92 29.15 -8.37 -4.12
CA ASP A 92 30.56 -8.37 -4.53
C ASP A 92 30.73 -9.29 -5.76
N GLY A 93 30.79 -8.69 -6.93
CA GLY A 93 30.95 -9.40 -8.21
C GLY A 93 29.71 -9.30 -9.14
N PRO A 94 29.74 -9.99 -10.27
CA PRO A 94 28.67 -9.94 -11.24
C PRO A 94 27.41 -10.66 -10.72
N MET A 95 26.24 -10.06 -10.96
CA MET A 95 24.96 -10.69 -10.66
C MET A 95 24.74 -11.92 -11.55
N PRO A 96 24.17 -13.01 -10.99
CA PRO A 96 23.86 -14.19 -11.79
C PRO A 96 22.78 -13.87 -12.83
N GLN A 97 22.84 -14.53 -13.98
CA GLN A 97 21.83 -14.39 -15.01
C GLN A 97 20.51 -15.08 -14.64
N ARG A 98 20.58 -16.06 -13.74
CA ARG A 98 19.45 -16.80 -13.24
C ARG A 98 19.61 -17.07 -11.74
N PHE A 99 18.51 -17.05 -11.03
CA PHE A 99 18.46 -17.36 -9.60
C PHE A 99 17.77 -18.70 -9.39
N ASP A 100 18.51 -19.69 -8.90
CA ASP A 100 18.01 -21.06 -8.70
C ASP A 100 17.83 -21.42 -7.23
N THR A 101 18.42 -20.64 -6.30
CA THR A 101 18.34 -20.91 -4.86
C THR A 101 17.25 -20.08 -4.23
N VAL A 102 16.12 -20.71 -3.91
CA VAL A 102 15.02 -20.11 -3.17
C VAL A 102 15.32 -20.19 -1.67
N GLY A 103 15.43 -19.03 -1.01
CA GLY A 103 15.61 -18.92 0.44
C GLY A 103 14.28 -18.91 1.19
N SER A 104 13.28 -18.26 0.63
CA SER A 104 11.94 -18.20 1.21
C SER A 104 10.88 -18.15 0.11
N TRP A 105 9.69 -18.64 0.43
CA TRP A 105 8.56 -18.55 -0.48
C TRP A 105 7.24 -18.50 0.28
N SER A 106 6.22 -17.96 -0.37
CA SER A 106 4.85 -17.98 0.12
C SER A 106 3.87 -18.01 -1.05
N ALA A 107 2.71 -18.58 -0.80
CA ALA A 107 1.61 -18.61 -1.75
C ALA A 107 0.34 -18.17 -1.02
N TYR A 108 -0.39 -17.22 -1.60
CA TYR A 108 -1.61 -16.68 -1.01
C TYR A 108 -2.78 -16.88 -1.94
N THR A 109 -3.90 -17.25 -1.36
CA THR A 109 -5.22 -17.19 -2.00
C THR A 109 -6.26 -16.81 -0.96
N THR A 110 -7.32 -16.18 -1.39
CA THR A 110 -8.48 -15.91 -0.55
C THR A 110 -9.76 -16.35 -1.26
N HIS A 111 -10.83 -16.53 -0.49
CA HIS A 111 -12.15 -16.87 -1.06
C HIS A 111 -12.72 -15.80 -2.01
N ARG A 112 -12.20 -14.57 -1.96
CA ARG A 112 -12.59 -13.48 -2.87
C ARG A 112 -11.74 -13.41 -4.12
N ASP A 113 -10.57 -14.01 -4.06
CA ASP A 113 -9.58 -13.93 -5.14
C ASP A 113 -9.31 -15.36 -5.63
N PRO A 114 -9.80 -15.72 -6.81
CA PRO A 114 -9.65 -17.08 -7.32
C PRO A 114 -8.23 -17.40 -7.81
N VAL A 115 -7.34 -16.42 -7.87
CA VAL A 115 -5.95 -16.59 -8.31
C VAL A 115 -5.03 -16.92 -7.13
N LEU A 116 -3.85 -17.47 -7.44
CA LEU A 116 -2.77 -17.65 -6.48
C LEU A 116 -1.71 -16.58 -6.69
N GLU A 117 -1.35 -15.88 -5.63
CA GLU A 117 -0.20 -14.99 -5.62
C GLU A 117 1.01 -15.71 -5.04
N LEU A 118 2.07 -15.81 -5.81
CA LEU A 118 3.32 -16.45 -5.41
C LEU A 118 4.38 -15.39 -5.15
N PHE A 119 5.12 -15.56 -4.06
CA PHE A 119 6.28 -14.78 -3.72
C PHE A 119 7.45 -15.72 -3.46
N ALA A 120 8.59 -15.42 -4.04
CA ALA A 120 9.84 -16.15 -3.81
C ALA A 120 10.98 -15.17 -3.56
N GLY A 121 11.68 -15.34 -2.45
CA GLY A 121 12.93 -14.67 -2.16
C GLY A 121 14.09 -15.57 -2.57
N TYR A 122 14.88 -15.11 -3.52
CA TYR A 122 16.04 -15.82 -4.01
C TYR A 122 17.30 -15.35 -3.28
N VAL A 123 18.08 -16.31 -2.79
CA VAL A 123 19.38 -16.01 -2.18
C VAL A 123 20.29 -15.37 -3.22
N VAL A 124 20.89 -14.26 -2.86
CA VAL A 124 21.82 -13.53 -3.72
C VAL A 124 23.24 -14.02 -3.46
N PRO A 125 23.91 -14.65 -4.42
CA PRO A 125 25.30 -15.07 -4.26
C PRO A 125 26.22 -13.87 -4.01
N ASN A 126 27.14 -14.03 -3.06
CA ASN A 126 28.10 -12.99 -2.68
C ASN A 126 27.49 -11.67 -2.21
N ALA A 127 26.26 -11.69 -1.70
CA ALA A 127 25.68 -10.53 -1.04
C ALA A 127 26.49 -10.19 0.23
N LYS A 128 26.57 -8.90 0.55
CA LYS A 128 27.24 -8.42 1.78
C LYS A 128 26.52 -8.86 3.05
N ASP A 129 25.21 -9.04 2.94
CA ASP A 129 24.36 -9.64 3.97
C ASP A 129 24.01 -11.06 3.50
N PRO A 130 24.39 -12.11 4.26
CA PRO A 130 24.07 -13.50 3.89
C PRO A 130 22.57 -13.83 3.81
N ASP A 131 21.74 -13.07 4.51
CA ASP A 131 20.29 -13.24 4.53
C ASP A 131 19.57 -12.41 3.46
N GLU A 132 20.34 -11.66 2.66
CA GLU A 132 19.76 -10.78 1.65
C GLU A 132 19.20 -11.58 0.47
N GLN A 133 17.95 -11.25 0.10
CA GLN A 133 17.22 -11.93 -0.96
C GLN A 133 16.70 -10.92 -1.99
N VAL A 134 16.68 -11.32 -3.24
CA VAL A 134 15.96 -10.61 -4.29
C VAL A 134 14.63 -11.29 -4.53
N TRP A 135 13.57 -10.48 -4.61
CA TRP A 135 12.21 -11.01 -4.66
C TRP A 135 11.66 -11.13 -6.06
N ALA A 136 10.96 -12.23 -6.30
CA ALA A 136 10.11 -12.44 -7.45
C ALA A 136 8.67 -12.64 -6.99
N TYR A 137 7.73 -12.26 -7.83
CA TYR A 137 6.31 -12.53 -7.61
C TYR A 137 5.64 -12.92 -8.92
N ALA A 138 4.56 -13.69 -8.82
CA ALA A 138 3.76 -14.08 -9.96
C ALA A 138 2.32 -14.32 -9.51
N THR A 139 1.38 -13.95 -10.37
CA THR A 139 -0.01 -14.35 -10.25
C THR A 139 -0.25 -15.54 -11.14
N ILE A 140 -0.79 -16.62 -10.61
CA ILE A 140 -1.05 -17.85 -11.37
C ILE A 140 -2.49 -18.30 -11.29
N ASP A 141 -2.92 -19.00 -12.34
CA ASP A 141 -4.18 -19.71 -12.36
C ASP A 141 -4.05 -21.01 -11.54
N PRO A 142 -4.84 -21.20 -10.48
CA PRO A 142 -4.76 -22.41 -9.66
C PRO A 142 -5.25 -23.68 -10.36
N ARG A 143 -5.91 -23.57 -11.51
CA ARG A 143 -6.43 -24.72 -12.27
C ARG A 143 -5.34 -25.49 -13.01
N ASP A 144 -4.36 -24.76 -13.57
CA ASP A 144 -3.32 -25.33 -14.42
C ASP A 144 -1.90 -24.80 -14.16
N GLY A 145 -1.75 -23.82 -13.28
CA GLY A 145 -0.47 -23.22 -12.93
C GLY A 145 0.09 -22.27 -13.98
N THR A 146 -0.72 -21.84 -14.94
CA THR A 146 -0.27 -20.84 -15.93
C THR A 146 -0.12 -19.48 -15.28
N SER A 147 0.90 -18.75 -15.71
CA SER A 147 1.10 -17.36 -15.28
C SER A 147 0.03 -16.47 -15.89
N LEU A 148 -0.68 -15.74 -15.05
CA LEU A 148 -1.63 -14.74 -15.45
C LEU A 148 -0.91 -13.41 -15.69
N PRO A 149 -1.41 -12.56 -16.59
CA PRO A 149 -0.85 -11.22 -16.78
C PRO A 149 -0.87 -10.47 -15.45
N ASP A 150 0.29 -10.14 -14.95
CA ASP A 150 0.46 -9.24 -13.83
C ASP A 150 1.00 -7.93 -14.37
N ASP A 151 0.19 -7.25 -15.15
CA ASP A 151 0.58 -6.03 -15.87
C ASP A 151 0.73 -4.82 -14.94
N ARG A 152 0.78 -5.06 -13.63
CA ARG A 152 0.84 -4.01 -12.60
C ARG A 152 -0.33 -3.01 -12.70
N LEU A 153 -1.30 -3.30 -13.54
CA LEU A 153 -2.55 -2.57 -13.68
C LEU A 153 -3.58 -3.04 -12.64
N LYS A 154 -3.12 -3.44 -11.47
CA LYS A 154 -3.97 -3.59 -10.30
C LYS A 154 -4.39 -2.18 -9.87
N VAL A 155 -5.37 -1.64 -10.58
CA VAL A 155 -5.88 -0.28 -10.34
C VAL A 155 -6.46 -0.18 -8.92
N GLY A 156 -7.13 -1.23 -8.45
CA GLY A 156 -7.67 -1.31 -7.11
C GLY A 156 -6.57 -1.37 -6.04
N SER A 157 -5.89 -2.51 -5.93
CA SER A 157 -4.88 -2.75 -4.90
C SER A 157 -3.60 -1.96 -5.14
N GLY A 158 -3.19 -1.78 -6.39
CA GLY A 158 -1.96 -1.07 -6.75
C GLY A 158 -2.06 0.45 -6.68
N PHE A 159 -3.24 1.03 -6.73
CA PHE A 159 -3.42 2.49 -6.73
C PHE A 159 -4.30 3.00 -5.58
N PHE A 160 -5.52 2.48 -5.43
CA PHE A 160 -6.45 3.04 -4.44
C PHE A 160 -5.99 2.79 -3.00
N TYR A 161 -5.46 1.62 -2.73
CA TYR A 161 -4.96 1.30 -1.40
C TYR A 161 -3.74 2.16 -1.00
N PRO A 162 -2.67 2.31 -1.81
CA PRO A 162 -1.59 3.25 -1.51
C PRO A 162 -2.04 4.71 -1.43
N MET A 163 -2.98 5.15 -2.27
CA MET A 163 -3.55 6.49 -2.20
C MET A 163 -4.24 6.77 -0.87
N HIS A 164 -4.88 5.76 -0.28
CA HIS A 164 -5.57 5.89 0.99
C HIS A 164 -4.61 6.23 2.15
N TYR A 165 -3.49 5.54 2.25
CA TYR A 165 -2.60 5.66 3.42
C TYR A 165 -1.35 6.52 3.19
N SER A 166 -0.94 6.74 1.94
CA SER A 166 0.30 7.46 1.62
C SER A 166 0.20 8.47 0.46
N LEU A 167 -0.97 8.64 -0.15
CA LEU A 167 -1.15 9.47 -1.35
C LEU A 167 -0.12 9.14 -2.47
N THR A 168 0.41 7.91 -2.47
CA THR A 168 1.49 7.44 -3.36
C THR A 168 2.79 8.27 -3.27
N LEU A 169 3.00 9.00 -2.18
CA LEU A 169 4.19 9.81 -1.97
C LEU A 169 5.23 9.03 -1.14
N ASP A 170 6.02 8.19 -1.83
CA ASP A 170 6.93 7.24 -1.17
C ASP A 170 8.24 7.85 -0.67
N TRP A 171 8.61 9.07 -1.12
CA TRP A 171 9.84 9.70 -0.71
C TRP A 171 9.91 9.90 0.81
N LYS A 172 10.79 9.16 1.48
CA LYS A 172 10.97 9.16 2.95
C LYS A 172 9.65 9.00 3.73
N ASN A 173 8.70 8.23 3.20
CA ASN A 173 7.36 8.06 3.77
C ASN A 173 6.57 9.37 3.94
N LEU A 174 6.83 10.36 3.09
CA LEU A 174 6.23 11.70 3.20
C LEU A 174 4.70 11.63 3.19
N GLY A 175 4.13 10.85 2.29
CA GLY A 175 2.68 10.70 2.20
C GLY A 175 2.05 10.11 3.44
N PHE A 176 2.69 9.09 4.03
CA PHE A 176 2.25 8.50 5.29
C PHE A 176 2.20 9.54 6.43
N TRP A 177 3.24 10.39 6.52
CA TRP A 177 3.26 11.47 7.50
C TRP A 177 2.19 12.53 7.23
N ILE A 178 1.95 12.91 5.96
CA ILE A 178 0.91 13.87 5.59
C ILE A 178 -0.47 13.37 5.99
N VAL A 179 -0.81 12.14 5.65
CA VAL A 179 -2.11 11.54 5.99
C VAL A 179 -2.25 11.39 7.50
N GLY A 180 -1.23 10.88 8.21
CA GLY A 180 -1.25 10.71 9.66
C GLY A 180 -1.37 12.04 10.42
N LEU A 181 -0.62 13.06 10.03
CA LEU A 181 -0.72 14.41 10.63
C LEU A 181 -2.06 15.06 10.30
N SER A 182 -2.62 14.84 9.11
CA SER A 182 -3.95 15.34 8.76
C SER A 182 -5.04 14.71 9.63
N ALA A 183 -4.94 13.42 9.93
CA ALA A 183 -5.85 12.74 10.84
C ALA A 183 -5.75 13.29 12.28
N LEU A 184 -4.54 13.55 12.78
CA LEU A 184 -4.32 14.17 14.08
C LEU A 184 -4.88 15.61 14.13
N ALA A 185 -4.68 16.38 13.07
CA ALA A 185 -5.20 17.74 12.97
C ALA A 185 -6.73 17.77 12.85
N MET A 186 -7.35 16.75 12.27
CA MET A 186 -8.82 16.60 12.29
C MET A 186 -9.33 16.44 13.72
N LEU A 187 -8.64 15.67 14.56
CA LEU A 187 -8.98 15.56 15.98
C LEU A 187 -8.92 16.95 16.68
N ALA A 188 -7.86 17.71 16.41
CA ALA A 188 -7.73 19.08 16.94
C ALA A 188 -8.85 20.00 16.42
N ALA A 189 -9.24 19.86 15.16
CA ALA A 189 -10.36 20.61 14.59
C ALA A 189 -11.70 20.25 15.24
N LEU A 190 -11.95 18.97 15.56
CA LEU A 190 -13.15 18.54 16.28
C LEU A 190 -13.20 19.17 17.69
N VAL A 191 -12.10 19.13 18.44
CA VAL A 191 -12.01 19.75 19.77
C VAL A 191 -12.24 21.26 19.69
N SER A 192 -11.59 21.95 18.74
CA SER A 192 -11.79 23.40 18.54
C SER A 192 -13.21 23.74 18.16
N GLY A 193 -13.86 22.89 17.35
CA GLY A 193 -15.27 23.06 16.99
C GLY A 193 -16.20 23.02 18.21
N VAL A 194 -15.99 22.03 19.12
CA VAL A 194 -16.75 21.92 20.37
C VAL A 194 -16.56 23.18 21.24
N VAL A 195 -15.30 23.68 21.35
CA VAL A 195 -15.01 24.88 22.14
C VAL A 195 -15.71 26.12 21.56
N MET A 196 -15.74 26.26 20.23
CA MET A 196 -16.39 27.39 19.57
C MET A 196 -17.91 27.36 19.71
N HIS A 197 -18.53 26.18 19.65
CA HIS A 197 -19.99 26.03 19.69
C HIS A 197 -20.56 25.83 21.09
N ARG A 198 -19.72 25.78 22.12
CA ARG A 198 -20.17 25.71 23.52
C ARG A 198 -20.79 27.09 23.88
N LYS A 199 -22.10 27.09 24.14
CA LYS A 199 -22.85 28.24 24.64
C LYS A 199 -22.53 28.50 26.10
#